data_ffb1ca749eaf7d5351edee0f11bd46d7
#
_entry.id   ffb1ca749eaf7d5351edee0f11bd46d7
#
_cell.length_a   1.000
_cell.length_b   1.000
_cell.length_c   1.000
_cell.angle_alpha   90.00
_cell.angle_beta   90.00
_cell.angle_gamma   90.00
#
_symmetry.space_group_name_H-M   'P 1'
#
loop_
_entity.id
_entity.type
_entity.pdbx_description
1 polymer ?
#
loop_
_entity_poly.entity_id
_entity_poly.type
_entity_poly.pdbx_seq_one_letter_code
_entity_poly.pdbx_strand_id
1 'polypeptide(L)'
;DRSRGLGDVYKRQTLTLGSCVSNKKYNQMADQYRTANEGLIECNANTKSMEVMLKDLKAQNADLKEAYGAIKSSLDQAMANNHQGSVNIAKLVDEINASNKYIKQLVEAKSKSDSLNMVLTNNLTRSLNTDELRDVDVKVLKGVVYISLADNMLYKSGSYDISPAAMDILGKIAKIIKDYKDYDVLVEGNTDNVPISRTNIRNNWDLSALRASSVVQALQNDFGIDPSRLTAGGRGEYNPIATNSTSSGRAENLS
;
A
#
# COMPACT_ATOMS: atom_id res chain seq x y z
N ASP A 1 41.82 -14.14 60.76
CA ASP A 1 41.87 -15.56 61.15
C ASP A 1 40.94 -16.40 60.27
N ARG A 2 41.55 -17.24 59.53
CA ARG A 2 41.16 -18.57 59.05
C ARG A 2 39.66 -18.90 59.08
N SER A 3 39.06 -19.33 57.95
CA SER A 3 39.09 -20.75 57.48
C SER A 3 38.19 -20.86 56.25
N ARG A 4 38.68 -21.36 55.19
CA ARG A 4 38.45 -22.71 54.63
C ARG A 4 36.99 -23.19 54.67
N GLY A 5 36.44 -23.40 53.53
CA GLY A 5 35.30 -24.29 53.39
C GLY A 5 34.87 -24.43 51.94
N LEU A 6 35.41 -25.42 51.36
CA LEU A 6 34.77 -26.42 50.48
C LEU A 6 33.91 -25.95 49.32
N GLY A 7 34.47 -26.22 48.17
CA GLY A 7 33.78 -26.22 46.91
C GLY A 7 32.69 -27.26 46.83
N ASP A 8 31.53 -26.83 46.46
CA ASP A 8 30.52 -27.72 45.93
C ASP A 8 30.51 -27.58 44.41
N VAL A 9 31.04 -28.63 43.82
CA VAL A 9 31.00 -28.86 42.38
C VAL A 9 29.55 -29.24 42.05
N TYR A 10 28.74 -28.24 41.70
CA TYR A 10 27.47 -28.53 41.08
C TYR A 10 27.72 -29.08 39.68
N LYS A 11 27.67 -30.38 39.56
CA LYS A 11 27.51 -31.11 38.31
C LYS A 11 26.23 -30.59 37.62
N ARG A 12 26.39 -29.70 36.72
CA ARG A 12 25.31 -29.32 35.78
C ARG A 12 25.06 -30.53 34.90
N GLN A 13 24.12 -31.37 35.32
CA GLN A 13 23.47 -32.35 34.43
C GLN A 13 22.65 -31.52 33.42
N THR A 14 23.22 -31.28 32.26
CA THR A 14 22.43 -30.89 31.10
C THR A 14 21.56 -32.07 30.71
N LEU A 15 20.30 -32.04 31.15
CA LEU A 15 19.27 -32.87 30.55
C LEU A 15 19.11 -32.42 29.09
N THR A 16 19.81 -33.09 28.19
CA THR A 16 19.47 -33.11 26.80
C THR A 16 18.16 -33.88 26.66
N LEU A 17 17.04 -33.17 26.75
CA LEU A 17 15.78 -33.68 26.26
C LEU A 17 15.92 -33.82 24.75
N GLY A 18 16.38 -35.00 24.34
CA GLY A 18 16.39 -35.41 22.96
C GLY A 18 14.94 -35.43 22.48
N SER A 19 14.52 -34.38 21.86
CA SER A 19 13.25 -34.32 21.14
C SER A 19 13.30 -35.35 20.00
N CYS A 20 12.74 -36.52 20.24
CA CYS A 20 12.59 -37.59 19.25
C CYS A 20 11.51 -37.27 18.20
N VAL A 21 11.46 -36.05 17.71
CA VAL A 21 10.61 -35.72 16.57
C VAL A 21 11.41 -35.97 15.30
N SER A 22 10.93 -36.88 14.46
CA SER A 22 11.54 -37.14 13.15
C SER A 22 11.69 -35.81 12.40
N ASN A 23 12.87 -35.58 11.81
CA ASN A 23 13.16 -34.39 10.98
C ASN A 23 12.06 -34.11 9.92
N LYS A 24 11.46 -35.18 9.40
CA LYS A 24 10.33 -35.09 8.46
C LYS A 24 9.08 -34.48 9.14
N LYS A 25 8.80 -34.87 10.36
CA LYS A 25 7.63 -34.38 11.12
C LYS A 25 7.84 -32.93 11.60
N TYR A 26 9.08 -32.60 11.98
CA TYR A 26 9.46 -31.24 12.31
C TYR A 26 9.32 -30.31 11.10
N ASN A 27 9.84 -30.71 9.94
CA ASN A 27 9.72 -29.91 8.71
C ASN A 27 8.26 -29.77 8.26
N GLN A 28 7.45 -30.82 8.34
CA GLN A 28 6.02 -30.74 8.06
C GLN A 28 5.29 -29.75 8.99
N MET A 29 5.60 -29.77 10.29
CA MET A 29 5.00 -28.85 11.25
C MET A 29 5.49 -27.41 11.04
N ALA A 30 6.75 -27.23 10.72
CA ALA A 30 7.33 -25.91 10.37
C ALA A 30 6.69 -25.33 9.11
N ASP A 31 6.44 -26.15 8.09
CA ASP A 31 5.76 -25.72 6.86
C ASP A 31 4.28 -25.39 7.13
N GLN A 32 3.58 -26.20 7.91
CA GLN A 32 2.20 -25.91 8.32
C GLN A 32 2.11 -24.61 9.15
N TYR A 33 3.04 -24.43 10.08
CA TYR A 33 3.11 -23.19 10.88
C TYR A 33 3.35 -21.97 9.99
N ARG A 34 4.28 -22.08 9.01
CA ARG A 34 4.58 -21.01 8.08
C ARG A 34 3.37 -20.64 7.23
N THR A 35 2.70 -21.64 6.64
CA THR A 35 1.48 -21.43 5.84
C THR A 35 0.34 -20.82 6.66
N ALA A 36 0.15 -21.28 7.90
CA ALA A 36 -0.87 -20.72 8.79
C ALA A 36 -0.55 -19.27 9.19
N ASN A 37 0.73 -18.96 9.43
CA ASN A 37 1.18 -17.61 9.77
C ASN A 37 1.07 -16.65 8.59
N GLU A 38 1.41 -17.11 7.38
CA GLU A 38 1.21 -16.35 6.13
C GLU A 38 -0.28 -16.04 5.90
N GLY A 39 -1.17 -17.04 6.07
CA GLY A 39 -2.61 -16.83 6.00
C GLY A 39 -3.17 -15.89 7.07
N LEU A 40 -2.58 -15.90 8.27
CA LEU A 40 -2.95 -14.96 9.33
C LEU A 40 -2.52 -13.53 9.01
N ILE A 41 -1.33 -13.35 8.45
CA ILE A 41 -0.83 -12.03 8.02
C ILE A 41 -1.72 -11.47 6.91
N GLU A 42 -2.07 -12.28 5.92
CA GLU A 42 -2.97 -11.88 4.84
C GLU A 42 -4.37 -11.55 5.35
N CYS A 43 -4.94 -12.37 6.23
CA CYS A 43 -6.24 -12.12 6.85
C CYS A 43 -6.23 -10.80 7.64
N ASN A 44 -5.18 -10.54 8.42
CA ASN A 44 -5.04 -9.30 9.18
C ASN A 44 -4.88 -8.07 8.26
N ALA A 45 -4.14 -8.20 7.17
CA ALA A 45 -3.99 -7.14 6.18
C ALA A 45 -5.32 -6.81 5.50
N ASN A 46 -6.07 -7.84 5.09
CA ASN A 46 -7.39 -7.70 4.50
C ASN A 46 -8.40 -7.09 5.49
N THR A 47 -8.39 -7.51 6.74
CA THR A 47 -9.24 -6.95 7.81
C THR A 47 -8.95 -5.47 8.01
N LYS A 48 -7.68 -5.09 8.09
CA LYS A 48 -7.25 -3.70 8.25
C LYS A 48 -7.64 -2.83 7.05
N SER A 49 -7.52 -3.37 5.85
CA SER A 49 -7.98 -2.70 4.63
C SER A 49 -9.50 -2.48 4.63
N MET A 50 -10.27 -3.52 5.01
CA MET A 50 -11.73 -3.40 5.15
C MET A 50 -12.14 -2.39 6.22
N GLU A 51 -11.45 -2.34 7.36
CA GLU A 51 -11.72 -1.36 8.41
C GLU A 51 -11.51 0.08 7.92
N VAL A 52 -10.44 0.32 7.16
CA VAL A 52 -10.18 1.63 6.55
C VAL A 52 -11.27 2.00 5.55
N MET A 53 -11.64 1.08 4.66
CA MET A 53 -12.73 1.29 3.70
C MET A 53 -14.07 1.54 4.39
N LEU A 54 -14.37 0.80 5.46
CA LEU A 54 -15.59 0.96 6.26
C LEU A 54 -15.64 2.33 6.95
N LYS A 55 -14.48 2.78 7.45
CA LYS A 55 -14.35 4.11 8.06
C LYS A 55 -14.57 5.23 7.03
N ASP A 56 -13.95 5.10 5.85
CA ASP A 56 -14.10 6.06 4.76
C ASP A 56 -15.55 6.10 4.23
N LEU A 57 -16.16 4.94 4.03
CA LEU A 57 -17.56 4.83 3.61
C LEU A 57 -18.53 5.40 4.65
N LYS A 58 -18.24 5.22 5.96
CA LYS A 58 -19.04 5.84 7.03
C LYS A 58 -18.91 7.36 7.04
N ALA A 59 -17.70 7.89 6.83
CA ALA A 59 -17.47 9.32 6.71
C ALA A 59 -18.26 9.91 5.54
N GLN A 60 -18.19 9.28 4.37
CA GLN A 60 -18.94 9.72 3.18
C GLN A 60 -20.46 9.65 3.38
N ASN A 61 -20.96 8.61 4.07
CA ASN A 61 -22.38 8.53 4.41
C ASN A 61 -22.81 9.64 5.38
N ALA A 62 -21.92 10.04 6.31
CA ALA A 62 -22.18 11.16 7.20
C ALA A 62 -22.22 12.48 6.43
N ASP A 63 -21.26 12.74 5.57
CA ASP A 63 -21.20 13.95 4.74
C ASP A 63 -22.43 14.06 3.80
N LEU A 64 -22.82 12.93 3.22
CA LEU A 64 -24.01 12.87 2.36
C LEU A 64 -25.30 13.14 3.16
N LYS A 65 -25.39 12.62 4.39
CA LYS A 65 -26.53 12.89 5.28
C LYS A 65 -26.60 14.36 5.71
N GLU A 66 -25.46 14.96 5.98
CA GLU A 66 -25.36 16.38 6.32
C GLU A 66 -25.79 17.26 5.14
N ALA A 67 -25.26 16.99 3.93
CA ALA A 67 -25.66 17.68 2.70
C ALA A 67 -27.17 17.52 2.42
N TYR A 68 -27.71 16.33 2.60
CA TYR A 68 -29.14 16.08 2.44
C TYR A 68 -29.98 16.83 3.49
N GLY A 69 -29.51 16.87 4.74
CA GLY A 69 -30.15 17.63 5.83
C GLY A 69 -30.17 19.14 5.56
N ALA A 70 -29.06 19.68 5.05
CA ALA A 70 -28.95 21.10 4.69
C ALA A 70 -29.90 21.47 3.52
N ILE A 71 -29.96 20.62 2.50
CA ILE A 71 -30.89 20.80 1.35
C ILE A 71 -32.33 20.74 1.82
N LYS A 72 -32.67 19.78 2.68
CA LYS A 72 -34.01 19.64 3.24
C LYS A 72 -34.40 20.85 4.10
N SER A 73 -33.49 21.31 4.96
CA SER A 73 -33.71 22.52 5.80
C SER A 73 -33.92 23.77 4.95
N SER A 74 -33.14 23.93 3.86
CA SER A 74 -33.32 25.03 2.91
C SER A 74 -34.67 24.96 2.21
N LEU A 75 -35.13 23.76 1.87
CA LEU A 75 -36.43 23.54 1.26
C LEU A 75 -37.58 23.88 2.24
N ASP A 76 -37.47 23.39 3.49
CA ASP A 76 -38.47 23.67 4.55
C ASP A 76 -38.55 25.17 4.84
N GLN A 77 -37.42 25.87 4.88
CA GLN A 77 -37.36 27.31 5.08
C GLN A 77 -37.93 28.10 3.90
N ALA A 78 -37.70 27.62 2.65
CA ALA A 78 -38.29 28.19 1.44
C ALA A 78 -39.79 27.98 1.39
N MET A 79 -40.27 26.82 1.85
CA MET A 79 -41.72 26.54 1.97
C MET A 79 -42.40 27.40 3.04
N ALA A 80 -41.73 27.65 4.16
CA ALA A 80 -42.25 28.50 5.25
C ALA A 80 -42.31 30.00 4.86
N ASN A 81 -41.37 30.46 4.05
CA ASN A 81 -41.35 31.83 3.51
C ASN A 81 -42.26 32.08 2.30
N ASN A 82 -43.04 31.08 1.89
CA ASN A 82 -43.71 31.05 0.60
C ASN A 82 -45.09 31.75 0.59
N HIS A 83 -45.29 32.83 1.31
CA HIS A 83 -46.39 33.77 0.99
C HIS A 83 -46.03 34.78 -0.12
N GLN A 84 -44.82 34.74 -0.66
CA GLN A 84 -44.37 35.75 -1.66
C GLN A 84 -43.54 35.18 -2.82
N GLY A 85 -43.65 33.88 -3.16
CA GLY A 85 -42.64 33.48 -4.13
C GLY A 85 -42.85 32.22 -4.96
N SER A 86 -43.84 32.13 -5.83
CA SER A 86 -43.90 31.07 -6.86
C SER A 86 -42.65 31.10 -7.78
N VAL A 87 -42.01 32.25 -7.94
CA VAL A 87 -40.80 32.42 -8.74
C VAL A 87 -39.54 31.84 -8.04
N ASN A 88 -39.48 31.94 -6.69
CA ASN A 88 -38.36 31.41 -5.94
C ASN A 88 -38.38 29.87 -5.80
N ILE A 89 -39.56 29.27 -5.78
CA ILE A 89 -39.72 27.80 -5.72
C ILE A 89 -39.26 27.17 -7.03
N ALA A 90 -39.60 27.71 -8.18
CA ALA A 90 -39.13 27.21 -9.45
C ALA A 90 -37.61 27.22 -9.54
N LYS A 91 -36.95 28.34 -9.11
CA LYS A 91 -35.51 28.46 -9.06
C LYS A 91 -34.88 27.48 -8.12
N LEU A 92 -35.45 27.28 -6.91
CA LEU A 92 -34.95 26.30 -5.94
C LEU A 92 -35.12 24.86 -6.42
N VAL A 93 -36.23 24.54 -7.10
CA VAL A 93 -36.40 23.23 -7.72
C VAL A 93 -35.37 23.00 -8.82
N ASP A 94 -35.06 24.00 -9.62
CA ASP A 94 -34.04 23.91 -10.64
C ASP A 94 -32.63 23.73 -10.00
N GLU A 95 -32.33 24.44 -8.92
CA GLU A 95 -31.08 24.29 -8.18
C GLU A 95 -30.98 22.90 -7.50
N ILE A 96 -32.07 22.39 -6.93
CA ILE A 96 -32.12 21.02 -6.38
C ILE A 96 -31.95 19.98 -7.48
N ASN A 97 -32.59 20.14 -8.62
CA ASN A 97 -32.47 19.23 -9.74
C ASN A 97 -31.02 19.25 -10.30
N ALA A 98 -30.42 20.44 -10.42
CA ALA A 98 -29.01 20.56 -10.80
C ALA A 98 -28.08 19.91 -9.79
N SER A 99 -28.30 20.12 -8.48
CA SER A 99 -27.53 19.48 -7.41
C SER A 99 -27.68 17.96 -7.41
N ASN A 100 -28.90 17.46 -7.57
CA ASN A 100 -29.16 16.02 -7.66
C ASN A 100 -28.49 15.40 -8.89
N LYS A 101 -28.51 16.09 -10.03
CA LYS A 101 -27.80 15.67 -11.23
C LYS A 101 -26.29 15.62 -10.98
N TYR A 102 -25.74 16.64 -10.32
CA TYR A 102 -24.33 16.68 -9.97
C TYR A 102 -23.93 15.58 -8.98
N ILE A 103 -24.72 15.38 -7.92
CA ILE A 103 -24.53 14.27 -6.96
C ILE A 103 -24.56 12.92 -7.68
N LYS A 104 -25.52 12.70 -8.56
CA LYS A 104 -25.60 11.46 -9.36
C LYS A 104 -24.35 11.26 -10.20
N GLN A 105 -23.87 12.30 -10.89
CA GLN A 105 -22.64 12.23 -11.67
C GLN A 105 -21.41 11.91 -10.80
N LEU A 106 -21.30 12.52 -9.61
CA LEU A 106 -20.22 12.25 -8.67
C LEU A 106 -20.25 10.81 -8.14
N VAL A 107 -21.45 10.31 -7.80
CA VAL A 107 -21.64 8.93 -7.34
C VAL A 107 -21.30 7.93 -8.44
N GLU A 108 -21.75 8.18 -9.68
CA GLU A 108 -21.43 7.35 -10.84
C GLU A 108 -19.93 7.36 -11.16
N ALA A 109 -19.30 8.54 -11.14
CA ALA A 109 -17.86 8.69 -11.36
C ALA A 109 -17.05 7.96 -10.28
N LYS A 110 -17.47 8.09 -9.01
CA LYS A 110 -16.84 7.40 -7.90
C LYS A 110 -17.01 5.89 -7.99
N SER A 111 -18.24 5.40 -8.24
CA SER A 111 -18.51 3.97 -8.40
C SER A 111 -17.72 3.37 -9.55
N LYS A 112 -17.57 4.10 -10.66
CA LYS A 112 -16.72 3.69 -11.79
C LYS A 112 -15.25 3.63 -11.40
N SER A 113 -14.75 4.61 -10.67
CA SER A 113 -13.38 4.63 -10.17
C SER A 113 -13.12 3.47 -9.20
N ASP A 114 -14.00 3.25 -8.23
CA ASP A 114 -13.87 2.17 -7.24
C ASP A 114 -13.92 0.78 -7.93
N SER A 115 -14.80 0.61 -8.91
CA SER A 115 -14.90 -0.61 -9.70
C SER A 115 -13.62 -0.85 -10.53
N LEU A 116 -13.09 0.18 -11.19
CA LEU A 116 -11.85 0.09 -11.94
C LEU A 116 -10.65 -0.26 -11.05
N ASN A 117 -10.54 0.37 -9.89
CA ASN A 117 -9.49 0.07 -8.92
C ASN A 117 -9.55 -1.37 -8.41
N MET A 118 -10.76 -1.89 -8.17
CA MET A 118 -10.95 -3.29 -7.77
C MET A 118 -10.54 -4.26 -8.89
N VAL A 119 -10.91 -3.98 -10.14
CA VAL A 119 -10.51 -4.79 -11.30
C VAL A 119 -8.99 -4.74 -11.48
N LEU A 120 -8.38 -3.56 -11.33
CA LEU A 120 -6.94 -3.35 -11.44
C LEU A 120 -6.19 -4.16 -10.38
N THR A 121 -6.63 -4.09 -9.13
CA THR A 121 -6.06 -4.86 -8.02
C THR A 121 -6.19 -6.36 -8.26
N ASN A 122 -7.36 -6.83 -8.67
CA ASN A 122 -7.57 -8.24 -8.98
C ASN A 122 -6.70 -8.73 -10.14
N ASN A 123 -6.52 -7.92 -11.18
CA ASN A 123 -5.67 -8.25 -12.31
C ASN A 123 -4.19 -8.30 -11.90
N LEU A 124 -3.74 -7.36 -11.07
CA LEU A 124 -2.39 -7.37 -10.48
C LEU A 124 -2.17 -8.64 -9.64
N THR A 125 -3.04 -8.90 -8.68
CA THR A 125 -2.92 -10.07 -7.79
C THR A 125 -2.93 -11.39 -8.56
N ARG A 126 -3.75 -11.50 -9.62
CA ARG A 126 -3.79 -12.71 -10.47
C ARG A 126 -2.59 -12.86 -11.39
N SER A 127 -1.95 -11.77 -11.77
CA SER A 127 -0.76 -11.78 -12.64
C SER A 127 0.51 -12.17 -11.90
N LEU A 128 0.50 -12.08 -10.58
CA LEU A 128 1.61 -12.44 -9.70
C LEU A 128 1.37 -13.84 -9.13
N ASN A 129 2.41 -14.66 -9.08
CA ASN A 129 2.34 -15.97 -8.41
C ASN A 129 2.50 -15.83 -6.89
N THR A 130 2.28 -16.92 -6.14
CA THR A 130 2.30 -16.91 -4.67
C THR A 130 3.66 -16.48 -4.08
N ASP A 131 4.77 -16.79 -4.76
CA ASP A 131 6.10 -16.42 -4.28
C ASP A 131 6.39 -14.94 -4.53
N GLU A 132 5.91 -14.39 -5.64
CA GLU A 132 6.03 -12.96 -5.96
C GLU A 132 5.14 -12.09 -5.07
N LEU A 133 3.99 -12.59 -4.62
CA LEU A 133 3.08 -11.88 -3.70
C LEU A 133 3.68 -11.66 -2.30
N ARG A 134 4.80 -12.31 -1.96
CA ARG A 134 5.52 -12.04 -0.70
C ARG A 134 6.26 -10.71 -0.73
N ASP A 135 6.73 -10.32 -1.91
CA ASP A 135 7.58 -9.15 -2.11
C ASP A 135 6.82 -7.98 -2.79
N VAL A 136 5.54 -8.20 -3.12
CA VAL A 136 4.67 -7.22 -3.77
C VAL A 136 3.40 -7.05 -2.96
N ASP A 137 3.18 -5.85 -2.43
CA ASP A 137 1.95 -5.49 -1.72
C ASP A 137 1.11 -4.54 -2.59
N VAL A 138 -0.17 -4.86 -2.76
CA VAL A 138 -1.10 -4.06 -3.58
C VAL A 138 -2.24 -3.57 -2.70
N LYS A 139 -2.37 -2.25 -2.57
CA LYS A 139 -3.39 -1.58 -1.78
C LYS A 139 -4.15 -0.55 -2.59
N VAL A 140 -5.44 -0.40 -2.35
CA VAL A 140 -6.24 0.69 -2.89
C VAL A 140 -6.60 1.64 -1.75
N LEU A 141 -6.14 2.87 -1.85
CA LEU A 141 -6.43 3.92 -0.89
C LEU A 141 -6.92 5.17 -1.63
N LYS A 142 -8.12 5.65 -1.31
CA LYS A 142 -8.69 6.89 -1.84
C LYS A 142 -8.70 6.98 -3.39
N GLY A 143 -8.94 5.85 -4.05
CA GLY A 143 -8.99 5.82 -5.51
C GLY A 143 -7.62 5.73 -6.20
N VAL A 144 -6.55 5.53 -5.45
CA VAL A 144 -5.19 5.30 -5.96
C VAL A 144 -4.78 3.87 -5.68
N VAL A 145 -4.24 3.19 -6.67
CA VAL A 145 -3.65 1.86 -6.51
C VAL A 145 -2.18 2.03 -6.15
N TYR A 146 -1.81 1.55 -4.99
CA TYR A 146 -0.44 1.51 -4.50
C TYR A 146 0.13 0.12 -4.74
N ILE A 147 1.29 0.05 -5.33
CA ILE A 147 2.05 -1.19 -5.53
C ILE A 147 3.39 -0.99 -4.84
N SER A 148 3.59 -1.65 -3.71
CA SER A 148 4.87 -1.61 -3.00
C SER A 148 5.70 -2.82 -3.38
N LEU A 149 6.97 -2.58 -3.69
CA LEU A 149 7.93 -3.60 -4.11
C LEU A 149 9.09 -3.62 -3.12
N ALA A 150 9.44 -4.77 -2.58
CA ALA A 150 10.53 -4.89 -1.63
C ALA A 150 11.88 -4.54 -2.27
N ASP A 151 12.68 -3.72 -1.59
CA ASP A 151 13.99 -3.22 -2.08
C ASP A 151 14.98 -4.33 -2.43
N ASN A 152 15.06 -5.35 -1.57
CA ASN A 152 15.97 -6.49 -1.76
C ASN A 152 15.66 -7.29 -3.03
N MET A 153 14.44 -7.20 -3.53
CA MET A 153 14.02 -7.76 -4.80
C MET A 153 14.44 -6.85 -5.97
N LEU A 154 14.22 -5.53 -5.80
CA LEU A 154 14.46 -4.55 -6.85
C LEU A 154 15.93 -4.29 -7.09
N TYR A 155 16.72 -4.11 -6.00
CA TYR A 155 18.08 -3.60 -6.08
C TYR A 155 19.04 -4.39 -5.19
N LYS A 156 20.33 -4.28 -5.50
CA LYS A 156 21.40 -4.62 -4.55
C LYS A 156 21.57 -3.47 -3.55
N SER A 157 22.01 -3.79 -2.32
CA SER A 157 22.21 -2.79 -1.27
C SER A 157 23.06 -1.60 -1.75
N GLY A 158 22.51 -0.40 -1.62
CA GLY A 158 23.13 0.85 -2.02
C GLY A 158 23.31 1.02 -3.53
N SER A 159 22.61 0.24 -4.37
CA SER A 159 22.55 0.40 -5.83
C SER A 159 21.17 0.91 -6.25
N TYR A 160 21.10 1.43 -7.46
CA TYR A 160 19.90 1.77 -8.20
C TYR A 160 19.75 0.91 -9.48
N ASP A 161 20.64 -0.07 -9.69
CA ASP A 161 20.56 -0.99 -10.81
C ASP A 161 19.48 -2.05 -10.54
N ILE A 162 18.54 -2.19 -11.47
CA ILE A 162 17.42 -3.13 -11.32
C ILE A 162 17.93 -4.56 -11.49
N SER A 163 17.49 -5.44 -10.59
CA SER A 163 17.83 -6.86 -10.64
C SER A 163 17.10 -7.58 -11.79
N PRO A 164 17.63 -8.68 -12.33
CA PRO A 164 16.91 -9.48 -13.34
C PRO A 164 15.56 -10.02 -12.83
N ALA A 165 15.48 -10.42 -11.57
CA ALA A 165 14.24 -10.89 -10.96
C ALA A 165 13.17 -9.79 -10.89
N ALA A 166 13.58 -8.54 -10.61
CA ALA A 166 12.69 -7.38 -10.61
C ALA A 166 12.16 -7.07 -12.02
N MET A 167 12.93 -7.30 -13.06
CA MET A 167 12.49 -7.08 -14.44
C MET A 167 11.28 -7.93 -14.82
N ASP A 168 11.20 -9.18 -14.34
CA ASP A 168 10.04 -10.05 -14.60
C ASP A 168 8.76 -9.49 -13.94
N ILE A 169 8.87 -9.01 -12.73
CA ILE A 169 7.74 -8.40 -11.99
C ILE A 169 7.35 -7.06 -12.62
N LEU A 170 8.33 -6.22 -12.94
CA LEU A 170 8.08 -4.97 -13.65
C LEU A 170 7.41 -5.21 -15.01
N GLY A 171 7.76 -6.29 -15.71
CA GLY A 171 7.10 -6.69 -16.95
C GLY A 171 5.61 -7.00 -16.77
N LYS A 172 5.23 -7.67 -15.67
CA LYS A 172 3.83 -7.95 -15.35
C LYS A 172 3.07 -6.66 -15.00
N ILE A 173 3.67 -5.79 -14.19
CA ILE A 173 3.12 -4.48 -13.84
C ILE A 173 2.97 -3.62 -15.10
N ALA A 174 3.98 -3.59 -15.96
CA ALA A 174 3.96 -2.83 -17.21
C ALA A 174 2.84 -3.27 -18.15
N LYS A 175 2.55 -4.59 -18.22
CA LYS A 175 1.43 -5.10 -19.00
C LYS A 175 0.11 -4.51 -18.52
N ILE A 176 -0.09 -4.45 -17.21
CA ILE A 176 -1.30 -3.85 -16.64
C ILE A 176 -1.33 -2.35 -16.88
N ILE A 177 -0.22 -1.62 -16.69
CA ILE A 177 -0.15 -0.19 -17.02
C ILE A 177 -0.54 0.08 -18.48
N LYS A 178 -0.18 -0.81 -19.41
CA LYS A 178 -0.58 -0.71 -20.83
C LYS A 178 -2.07 -0.88 -21.05
N ASP A 179 -2.70 -1.77 -20.29
CA ASP A 179 -4.14 -2.02 -20.41
C ASP A 179 -4.98 -0.83 -19.87
N TYR A 180 -4.40 -0.02 -18.97
CA TYR A 180 -5.05 1.13 -18.34
C TYR A 180 -4.39 2.45 -18.75
N LYS A 181 -4.63 2.86 -20.01
CA LYS A 181 -3.96 4.01 -20.65
C LYS A 181 -4.30 5.38 -20.06
N ASP A 182 -5.45 5.50 -19.40
CA ASP A 182 -5.96 6.77 -18.86
C ASP A 182 -5.39 7.11 -17.47
N TYR A 183 -4.48 6.28 -16.94
CA TYR A 183 -3.87 6.49 -15.63
C TYR A 183 -2.42 6.92 -15.74
N ASP A 184 -2.05 7.91 -14.95
CA ASP A 184 -0.67 8.28 -14.73
C ASP A 184 -0.01 7.36 -13.70
N VAL A 185 1.30 7.20 -13.78
CA VAL A 185 2.10 6.36 -12.91
C VAL A 185 3.16 7.20 -12.23
N LEU A 186 3.08 7.28 -10.91
CA LEU A 186 4.13 7.84 -10.07
C LEU A 186 4.95 6.68 -9.50
N VAL A 187 6.24 6.65 -9.82
CA VAL A 187 7.21 5.76 -9.18
C VAL A 187 7.89 6.52 -8.06
N GLU A 188 7.70 6.06 -6.84
CA GLU A 188 8.24 6.70 -5.65
C GLU A 188 9.30 5.80 -5.01
N GLY A 189 10.51 6.31 -4.86
CA GLY A 189 11.60 5.63 -4.17
C GLY A 189 11.69 6.10 -2.73
N ASN A 190 11.87 5.16 -1.81
CA ASN A 190 12.07 5.39 -0.39
C ASN A 190 13.40 4.78 0.07
N THR A 191 13.94 5.22 1.20
CA THR A 191 15.09 4.61 1.86
C THR A 191 14.85 4.48 3.36
N ASP A 192 15.63 3.65 4.00
CA ASP A 192 15.79 3.70 5.46
C ASP A 192 16.60 4.93 5.89
N ASN A 193 16.83 5.06 7.18
CA ASN A 193 17.60 6.16 7.76
C ASN A 193 19.11 5.90 7.83
N VAL A 194 19.63 4.84 7.21
CA VAL A 194 21.07 4.58 7.17
C VAL A 194 21.70 5.54 6.18
N PRO A 195 22.64 6.40 6.61
CA PRO A 195 23.29 7.34 5.71
C PRO A 195 24.06 6.62 4.61
N ILE A 196 23.89 7.08 3.38
CA ILE A 196 24.67 6.62 2.23
C ILE A 196 25.47 7.76 1.63
N SER A 197 26.73 7.47 1.26
CA SER A 197 27.56 8.35 0.45
C SER A 197 28.45 7.47 -0.42
N ARG A 198 28.28 7.58 -1.74
CA ARG A 198 29.07 6.85 -2.76
C ARG A 198 29.29 7.76 -3.96
N THR A 199 30.10 7.30 -4.89
CA THR A 199 30.25 8.01 -6.18
C THR A 199 28.86 8.20 -6.82
N ASN A 200 28.49 9.44 -7.12
CA ASN A 200 27.21 9.86 -7.70
C ASN A 200 25.98 9.72 -6.79
N ILE A 201 26.14 9.36 -5.50
CA ILE A 201 25.07 9.28 -4.51
C ILE A 201 25.54 10.01 -3.25
N ARG A 202 25.05 11.22 -3.04
CA ARG A 202 25.47 12.06 -1.90
C ARG A 202 24.74 11.72 -0.60
N ASN A 203 23.50 11.29 -0.70
CA ASN A 203 22.60 11.04 0.42
C ASN A 203 21.39 10.19 0.01
N ASN A 204 20.48 9.95 0.95
CA ASN A 204 19.26 9.17 0.74
C ASN A 204 18.27 9.82 -0.25
N TRP A 205 18.27 11.13 -0.42
CA TRP A 205 17.50 11.79 -1.46
C TRP A 205 17.96 11.40 -2.86
N ASP A 206 19.27 11.43 -3.09
CA ASP A 206 19.85 11.02 -4.38
C ASP A 206 19.56 9.54 -4.65
N LEU A 207 19.76 8.66 -3.67
CA LEU A 207 19.52 7.23 -3.83
C LEU A 207 18.06 6.93 -4.19
N SER A 208 17.12 7.49 -3.44
CA SER A 208 15.69 7.28 -3.67
C SER A 208 15.24 7.79 -5.04
N ALA A 209 15.70 8.98 -5.44
CA ALA A 209 15.39 9.54 -6.75
C ALA A 209 15.99 8.74 -7.91
N LEU A 210 17.23 8.28 -7.79
CA LEU A 210 17.90 7.43 -8.79
C LEU A 210 17.21 6.09 -8.93
N ARG A 211 16.78 5.46 -7.82
CA ARG A 211 16.01 4.22 -7.82
C ARG A 211 14.69 4.37 -8.55
N ALA A 212 13.91 5.39 -8.21
CA ALA A 212 12.66 5.69 -8.92
C ALA A 212 12.90 5.93 -10.41
N SER A 213 13.96 6.68 -10.74
CA SER A 213 14.35 6.94 -12.13
C SER A 213 14.71 5.67 -12.89
N SER A 214 15.42 4.72 -12.26
CA SER A 214 15.77 3.43 -12.90
C SER A 214 14.52 2.62 -13.25
N VAL A 215 13.53 2.57 -12.37
CA VAL A 215 12.25 1.90 -12.66
C VAL A 215 11.50 2.59 -13.79
N VAL A 216 11.42 3.92 -13.77
CA VAL A 216 10.80 4.70 -14.86
C VAL A 216 11.48 4.41 -16.19
N GLN A 217 12.83 4.40 -16.22
CA GLN A 217 13.60 4.09 -17.42
C GLN A 217 13.33 2.66 -17.91
N ALA A 218 13.26 1.67 -17.02
CA ALA A 218 12.91 0.29 -17.40
C ALA A 218 11.48 0.22 -17.96
N LEU A 219 10.50 0.86 -17.32
CA LEU A 219 9.13 0.92 -17.83
C LEU A 219 9.04 1.55 -19.21
N GLN A 220 9.80 2.60 -19.46
CA GLN A 220 9.86 3.27 -20.76
C GLN A 220 10.61 2.45 -21.80
N ASN A 221 11.85 2.07 -21.52
CA ASN A 221 12.79 1.55 -22.52
C ASN A 221 12.58 0.06 -22.79
N ASP A 222 12.36 -0.74 -21.73
CA ASP A 222 12.26 -2.19 -21.85
C ASP A 222 10.81 -2.64 -22.07
N PHE A 223 9.87 -1.91 -21.46
CA PHE A 223 8.45 -2.27 -21.54
C PHE A 223 7.60 -1.33 -22.39
N GLY A 224 8.15 -0.23 -22.93
CA GLY A 224 7.48 0.67 -23.86
C GLY A 224 6.23 1.36 -23.30
N ILE A 225 6.28 1.78 -22.05
CA ILE A 225 5.26 2.66 -21.44
C ILE A 225 5.50 4.09 -21.93
N ASP A 226 4.43 4.79 -22.25
CA ASP A 226 4.50 6.20 -22.67
C ASP A 226 5.12 7.06 -21.56
N PRO A 227 6.27 7.73 -21.82
CA PRO A 227 6.96 8.53 -20.82
C PRO A 227 6.14 9.74 -20.34
N SER A 228 5.17 10.22 -21.10
CA SER A 228 4.29 11.33 -20.68
C SER A 228 3.43 10.96 -19.45
N ARG A 229 3.23 9.68 -19.22
CA ARG A 229 2.47 9.12 -18.09
C ARG A 229 3.33 8.78 -16.88
N LEU A 230 4.66 8.84 -17.01
CA LEU A 230 5.59 8.37 -16.00
C LEU A 230 6.18 9.55 -15.23
N THR A 231 6.19 9.44 -13.91
CA THR A 231 6.86 10.37 -13.02
C THR A 231 7.74 9.61 -12.05
N ALA A 232 8.98 10.03 -11.87
CA ALA A 232 9.90 9.52 -10.85
C ALA A 232 10.00 10.51 -9.69
N GLY A 233 9.86 10.05 -8.46
CA GLY A 233 10.00 10.85 -7.26
C GLY A 233 10.83 10.14 -6.19
N GLY A 234 11.71 10.88 -5.51
CA GLY A 234 12.45 10.36 -4.36
C GLY A 234 11.93 10.99 -3.07
N ARG A 235 11.74 10.18 -2.03
CA ARG A 235 11.32 10.63 -0.69
C ARG A 235 12.44 10.56 0.35
N GLY A 236 13.58 9.96 0.01
CA GLY A 236 14.63 9.72 0.99
C GLY A 236 14.13 8.86 2.14
N GLU A 237 14.56 9.18 3.35
CA GLU A 237 14.22 8.48 4.59
C GLU A 237 12.99 9.05 5.32
N TYR A 238 12.29 10.01 4.72
CA TYR A 238 11.28 10.84 5.42
C TYR A 238 9.85 10.34 5.29
N ASN A 239 9.65 9.15 4.74
CA ASN A 239 8.35 8.50 4.65
C ASN A 239 8.37 7.07 5.24
N PRO A 240 8.83 6.88 6.50
CA PRO A 240 8.96 5.55 7.06
C PRO A 240 7.59 4.91 7.30
N ILE A 241 7.44 3.65 6.87
CA ILE A 241 6.25 2.82 7.12
C ILE A 241 6.45 1.91 8.35
N ALA A 242 7.69 1.72 8.78
CA ALA A 242 8.08 0.94 9.95
C ALA A 242 9.18 1.64 10.77
N THR A 243 9.49 1.10 11.94
CA THR A 243 10.55 1.66 12.79
C THR A 243 11.93 1.45 12.20
N ASN A 244 12.74 2.49 12.12
CA ASN A 244 14.15 2.40 11.71
C ASN A 244 15.08 1.78 12.78
N SER A 245 14.56 1.48 13.98
CA SER A 245 15.37 0.96 15.10
C SER A 245 15.76 -0.52 14.91
N THR A 246 15.02 -1.28 14.10
CA THR A 246 15.26 -2.69 13.81
C THR A 246 15.69 -2.89 12.35
N SER A 247 16.45 -3.96 12.10
CA SER A 247 16.85 -4.32 10.74
C SER A 247 15.62 -4.68 9.85
N SER A 248 14.63 -5.33 10.44
CA SER A 248 13.37 -5.65 9.74
C SER A 248 12.61 -4.38 9.35
N GLY A 249 12.42 -3.46 10.30
CA GLY A 249 11.70 -2.21 10.01
C GLY A 249 12.45 -1.31 9.00
N ARG A 250 13.79 -1.32 9.02
CA ARG A 250 14.56 -0.62 7.98
C ARG A 250 14.36 -1.25 6.60
N ALA A 251 14.31 -2.59 6.53
CA ALA A 251 14.06 -3.28 5.26
C ALA A 251 12.65 -2.96 4.71
N GLU A 252 11.66 -2.78 5.57
CA GLU A 252 10.31 -2.34 5.17
C GLU A 252 10.28 -0.89 4.66
N ASN A 253 11.14 -0.02 5.17
CA ASN A 253 11.23 1.39 4.75
C ASN A 253 11.95 1.59 3.40
N LEU A 254 12.56 0.55 2.86
CA LEU A 254 13.23 0.57 1.56
C LEU A 254 12.31 0.24 0.36
N SER A 255 11.00 0.12 0.57
CA SER A 255 10.03 -0.22 -0.48
C SER A 255 9.52 0.98 -1.24
#